data_378f2bb4eb094849521934de5c8ebfb9
#
_entry.id   378f2bb4eb094849521934de5c8ebfb9
#
_cell.length_a   1.000
_cell.length_b   1.000
_cell.length_c   1.000
_cell.angle_alpha   90.00
_cell.angle_beta   90.00
_cell.angle_gamma   90.00
#
_symmetry.space_group_name_H-M   'P 1'
#
loop_
_entity.id
_entity.type
_entity.pdbx_description
1 polymer ?
#
loop_
_entity_poly.entity_id
_entity_poly.type
_entity_poly.pdbx_seq_one_letter_code
_entity_poly.pdbx_strand_id
1 'polypeptide(L)'
;PRYRPDWASLDARPLPAWFDRAKVGVFVHWGVFSVPAWGSEWFWWHWQGQHDAAYERFVRRRFPPGTTYAEFAPRFTAHDFQPRQWAQLFQRAGARYVVLTTKHHEGFTNWGSPVSWNWNSVDTGPHRDLVGELGEALRESNLRYGLYHSLMEWFNPLYLADKQSDFKTQSFVLKKTMPELYDLVLKYKPDLIWSDGDWEAPDSYWNSTSFLAWLYNDSPVKDTVVVNDRWGRGCSCRHGGFYNCADKYRPGTLPDHKWEMCSSLDRLSWGYRSNMSLAEVMDEMSVIEELVQTVSLGGNYLLNVGPTKEGVIVPIFQERLLALGRWLDTNGEAIYESQPWRVQMENTTDTVWYTSKGPVVFAIFLLWPLDSVLHLSSPIPSPGTQVTLLGFDGTLEWQNQPGKGMLITLPYMLPSPLPPQSGWVVKLEGVK
;
A
#
# COMPACT_ATOMS: atom_id res chain seq x y z
N PRO A 1 -14.50 -23.10 15.10
CA PRO A 1 -15.35 -23.36 13.93
C PRO A 1 -14.54 -23.24 12.64
N ARG A 2 -14.83 -24.15 11.71
CA ARG A 2 -14.14 -24.20 10.44
C ARG A 2 -14.85 -23.31 9.40
N TYR A 3 -14.08 -22.55 8.62
CA TYR A 3 -14.64 -21.70 7.55
C TYR A 3 -15.01 -22.54 6.33
N ARG A 4 -16.17 -22.25 5.73
CA ARG A 4 -16.63 -22.86 4.48
C ARG A 4 -16.14 -22.03 3.28
N PRO A 5 -16.03 -22.65 2.09
CA PRO A 5 -15.63 -21.95 0.87
C PRO A 5 -16.81 -21.13 0.26
N ASP A 6 -17.41 -20.26 1.07
CA ASP A 6 -18.42 -19.32 0.66
C ASP A 6 -18.21 -17.96 1.34
N TRP A 7 -18.64 -16.89 0.72
CA TRP A 7 -18.37 -15.55 1.21
C TRP A 7 -19.07 -15.27 2.55
N ALA A 8 -20.22 -15.80 2.80
CA ALA A 8 -20.90 -15.60 4.07
C ALA A 8 -20.05 -16.10 5.25
N SER A 9 -19.40 -17.26 5.09
CA SER A 9 -18.51 -17.79 6.11
C SER A 9 -17.17 -17.05 6.17
N LEU A 10 -16.56 -16.79 5.02
CA LEU A 10 -15.23 -16.15 4.94
C LEU A 10 -15.25 -14.70 5.42
N ASP A 11 -16.26 -13.94 5.03
CA ASP A 11 -16.41 -12.54 5.42
C ASP A 11 -16.69 -12.36 6.92
N ALA A 12 -17.17 -13.40 7.58
CA ALA A 12 -17.40 -13.38 9.02
C ALA A 12 -16.12 -13.50 9.85
N ARG A 13 -14.97 -13.84 9.23
CA ARG A 13 -13.70 -13.96 9.94
C ARG A 13 -13.27 -12.58 10.47
N PRO A 14 -12.99 -12.47 11.78
CA PRO A 14 -12.44 -11.22 12.31
C PRO A 14 -11.09 -10.92 11.69
N LEU A 15 -10.88 -9.67 11.31
CA LEU A 15 -9.58 -9.23 10.78
C LEU A 15 -8.55 -9.24 11.92
N PRO A 16 -7.39 -9.91 11.74
CA PRO A 16 -6.33 -9.86 12.74
C PRO A 16 -5.96 -8.42 13.11
N ALA A 17 -5.85 -8.17 14.40
CA ALA A 17 -5.73 -6.82 14.95
C ALA A 17 -4.44 -6.09 14.52
N TRP A 18 -3.39 -6.83 14.18
CA TRP A 18 -2.12 -6.21 13.80
C TRP A 18 -2.24 -5.26 12.60
N PHE A 19 -3.14 -5.59 11.66
CA PHE A 19 -3.29 -4.81 10.44
C PHE A 19 -3.79 -3.40 10.74
N ASP A 20 -4.88 -3.29 11.48
CA ASP A 20 -5.41 -1.98 11.85
C ASP A 20 -4.42 -1.18 12.71
N ARG A 21 -3.72 -1.84 13.61
CA ARG A 21 -2.71 -1.18 14.45
C ARG A 21 -1.53 -0.63 13.64
N ALA A 22 -1.17 -1.31 12.57
CA ALA A 22 -0.02 -0.96 11.74
C ALA A 22 -0.18 0.36 11.00
N LYS A 23 -1.34 0.64 10.44
CA LYS A 23 -1.71 1.88 9.72
C LYS A 23 -0.91 2.19 8.46
N VAL A 24 0.40 1.98 8.48
CA VAL A 24 1.32 2.45 7.43
C VAL A 24 2.10 1.28 6.84
N GLY A 25 2.04 1.16 5.52
CA GLY A 25 2.80 0.18 4.77
C GLY A 25 3.48 0.80 3.55
N VAL A 26 4.47 0.10 3.02
CA VAL A 26 5.14 0.42 1.76
C VAL A 26 4.82 -0.67 0.74
N PHE A 27 4.40 -0.24 -0.44
CA PHE A 27 4.20 -1.10 -1.59
C PHE A 27 5.44 -1.04 -2.47
N VAL A 28 5.85 -2.17 -3.05
CA VAL A 28 7.01 -2.23 -3.94
C VAL A 28 6.58 -2.91 -5.24
N HIS A 29 6.53 -2.14 -6.33
CA HIS A 29 6.29 -2.67 -7.68
C HIS A 29 7.62 -2.84 -8.40
N TRP A 30 8.01 -4.08 -8.63
CA TRP A 30 9.34 -4.41 -9.15
C TRP A 30 9.28 -5.66 -10.00
N GLY A 31 9.89 -5.62 -11.17
CA GLY A 31 9.87 -6.73 -12.11
C GLY A 31 10.49 -6.40 -13.46
N VAL A 32 10.19 -7.21 -14.45
CA VAL A 32 10.73 -7.03 -15.81
C VAL A 32 10.33 -5.69 -16.41
N PHE A 33 9.17 -5.15 -16.07
CA PHE A 33 8.73 -3.82 -16.49
C PHE A 33 9.68 -2.70 -16.02
N SER A 34 10.53 -2.96 -15.03
CA SER A 34 11.56 -2.02 -14.58
C SER A 34 12.70 -1.88 -15.60
N VAL A 35 12.79 -2.77 -16.58
CA VAL A 35 13.83 -2.73 -17.63
C VAL A 35 13.55 -1.65 -18.65
N PRO A 36 12.40 -1.64 -19.37
CA PRO A 36 12.11 -0.51 -20.25
C PRO A 36 11.88 0.77 -19.47
N ALA A 37 11.34 0.70 -18.26
CA ALA A 37 11.16 1.81 -17.35
C ALA A 37 10.56 3.05 -18.01
N TRP A 38 9.49 2.84 -18.77
CA TRP A 38 8.83 3.89 -19.53
C TRP A 38 7.33 3.65 -19.59
N GLY A 39 6.55 4.68 -19.43
CA GLY A 39 5.09 4.59 -19.42
C GLY A 39 4.57 4.07 -18.08
N SER A 40 4.52 2.77 -17.90
CA SER A 40 4.10 2.14 -16.64
C SER A 40 4.48 0.66 -16.61
N GLU A 41 4.12 -0.02 -15.52
CA GLU A 41 4.22 -1.47 -15.34
C GLU A 41 3.33 -2.25 -16.33
N TRP A 42 2.39 -1.58 -16.98
CA TRP A 42 1.57 -2.12 -18.06
C TRP A 42 2.24 -2.02 -19.44
N PHE A 43 3.54 -1.80 -19.48
CA PHE A 43 4.31 -1.58 -20.70
C PHE A 43 4.04 -2.63 -21.78
N TRP A 44 4.13 -3.91 -21.43
CA TRP A 44 3.94 -5.00 -22.38
C TRP A 44 2.51 -5.00 -22.97
N TRP A 45 1.51 -4.76 -22.11
CA TRP A 45 0.11 -4.68 -22.55
C TRP A 45 -0.12 -3.51 -23.52
N HIS A 46 0.37 -2.34 -23.19
CA HIS A 46 0.23 -1.17 -24.10
C HIS A 46 0.98 -1.37 -25.41
N TRP A 47 2.16 -1.94 -25.35
CA TRP A 47 2.98 -2.15 -26.54
C TRP A 47 2.43 -3.26 -27.46
N GLN A 48 2.21 -4.44 -26.96
CA GLN A 48 1.84 -5.62 -27.75
C GLN A 48 0.41 -6.10 -27.58
N GLY A 49 -0.29 -5.69 -26.52
CA GLY A 49 -1.71 -5.98 -26.33
C GLY A 49 -2.62 -4.98 -27.02
N GLN A 50 -2.36 -3.70 -26.82
CA GLN A 50 -3.15 -2.61 -27.40
C GLN A 50 -2.57 -2.03 -28.69
N HIS A 51 -1.30 -2.32 -28.98
CA HIS A 51 -0.58 -1.70 -30.10
C HIS A 51 -0.61 -0.17 -30.04
N ASP A 52 -0.38 0.38 -28.84
CA ASP A 52 -0.34 1.81 -28.62
C ASP A 52 0.82 2.42 -29.40
N ALA A 53 0.52 3.41 -30.26
CA ALA A 53 1.49 3.99 -31.17
C ALA A 53 2.70 4.63 -30.45
N ALA A 54 2.49 5.21 -29.27
CA ALA A 54 3.56 5.83 -28.50
C ALA A 54 4.54 4.76 -27.96
N TYR A 55 4.02 3.62 -27.51
CA TYR A 55 4.84 2.50 -27.03
C TYR A 55 5.59 1.80 -28.15
N GLU A 56 4.91 1.57 -29.28
CA GLU A 56 5.56 1.00 -30.49
C GLU A 56 6.69 1.90 -30.99
N ARG A 57 6.48 3.21 -30.99
CA ARG A 57 7.47 4.21 -31.38
C ARG A 57 8.67 4.24 -30.43
N PHE A 58 8.39 4.15 -29.10
CA PHE A 58 9.44 4.08 -28.08
C PHE A 58 10.33 2.85 -28.30
N VAL A 59 9.74 1.67 -28.51
CA VAL A 59 10.49 0.43 -28.76
C VAL A 59 11.33 0.53 -30.03
N ARG A 60 10.76 1.03 -31.12
CA ARG A 60 11.50 1.20 -32.38
C ARG A 60 12.72 2.11 -32.24
N ARG A 61 12.61 3.14 -31.41
CA ARG A 61 13.70 4.11 -31.23
C ARG A 61 14.78 3.65 -30.26
N ARG A 62 14.42 2.79 -29.30
CA ARG A 62 15.30 2.42 -28.19
C ARG A 62 15.89 1.03 -28.30
N PHE A 63 15.29 0.15 -29.08
CA PHE A 63 15.69 -1.26 -29.14
C PHE A 63 15.84 -1.72 -30.58
N PRO A 64 16.68 -2.76 -30.84
CA PRO A 64 16.84 -3.31 -32.19
C PRO A 64 15.51 -3.84 -32.75
N PRO A 65 15.35 -3.85 -34.10
CA PRO A 65 14.19 -4.47 -34.71
C PRO A 65 14.03 -5.93 -34.29
N GLY A 66 12.79 -6.35 -34.03
CA GLY A 66 12.51 -7.71 -33.61
C GLY A 66 12.66 -7.98 -32.12
N THR A 67 12.96 -6.96 -31.32
CA THR A 67 13.05 -7.09 -29.85
C THR A 67 11.71 -7.59 -29.29
N THR A 68 11.78 -8.59 -28.40
CA THR A 68 10.63 -9.13 -27.68
C THR A 68 10.68 -8.70 -26.21
N TYR A 69 9.52 -8.73 -25.54
CA TYR A 69 9.46 -8.44 -24.13
C TYR A 69 10.29 -9.43 -23.30
N ALA A 70 10.31 -10.71 -23.70
CA ALA A 70 11.09 -11.74 -23.00
C ALA A 70 12.59 -11.42 -22.94
N GLU A 71 13.12 -10.66 -23.91
CA GLU A 71 14.53 -10.25 -23.92
C GLU A 71 14.88 -9.25 -22.81
N PHE A 72 13.88 -8.64 -22.20
CA PHE A 72 14.10 -7.75 -21.06
C PHE A 72 14.43 -8.52 -19.76
N ALA A 73 13.96 -9.76 -19.64
CA ALA A 73 14.15 -10.53 -18.41
C ALA A 73 15.64 -10.73 -18.02
N PRO A 74 16.55 -11.09 -18.94
CA PRO A 74 17.99 -11.15 -18.61
C PRO A 74 18.58 -9.82 -18.17
N ARG A 75 17.97 -8.71 -18.54
CA ARG A 75 18.41 -7.35 -18.20
C ARG A 75 17.84 -6.85 -16.87
N PHE A 76 16.91 -7.57 -16.30
CA PHE A 76 16.47 -7.37 -14.92
C PHE A 76 17.48 -8.06 -14.02
N THR A 77 18.48 -7.32 -13.56
CA THR A 77 19.67 -7.90 -12.92
C THR A 77 19.60 -7.91 -11.40
N ALA A 78 18.91 -6.94 -10.81
CA ALA A 78 18.88 -6.74 -9.36
C ALA A 78 20.28 -6.72 -8.71
N HIS A 79 21.33 -6.38 -9.48
CA HIS A 79 22.72 -6.53 -9.00
C HIS A 79 23.07 -5.57 -7.84
N ASP A 80 22.32 -4.48 -7.69
CA ASP A 80 22.48 -3.55 -6.58
C ASP A 80 21.44 -3.75 -5.46
N PHE A 81 20.61 -4.79 -5.58
CA PHE A 81 19.61 -5.08 -4.57
C PHE A 81 20.25 -5.54 -3.27
N GLN A 82 20.04 -4.75 -2.23
CA GLN A 82 20.49 -5.05 -0.87
C GLN A 82 19.26 -5.05 0.03
N PRO A 83 18.68 -6.23 0.31
CA PRO A 83 17.42 -6.33 1.02
C PRO A 83 17.43 -5.71 2.41
N ARG A 84 18.54 -5.79 3.13
CA ARG A 84 18.68 -5.16 4.45
C ARG A 84 18.60 -3.64 4.38
N GLN A 85 19.17 -3.03 3.33
CA GLN A 85 19.07 -1.58 3.13
C GLN A 85 17.64 -1.16 2.83
N TRP A 86 16.91 -1.94 2.04
CA TRP A 86 15.50 -1.69 1.81
C TRP A 86 14.71 -1.79 3.12
N ALA A 87 14.93 -2.84 3.89
CA ALA A 87 14.23 -3.02 5.17
C ALA A 87 14.49 -1.86 6.14
N GLN A 88 15.74 -1.39 6.23
CA GLN A 88 16.08 -0.23 7.04
C GLN A 88 15.40 1.05 6.55
N LEU A 89 15.37 1.27 5.24
CA LEU A 89 14.70 2.42 4.64
C LEU A 89 13.21 2.41 4.98
N PHE A 90 12.55 1.27 4.82
CA PHE A 90 11.11 1.16 5.08
C PHE A 90 10.79 1.31 6.58
N GLN A 91 11.64 0.77 7.43
CA GLN A 91 11.53 0.97 8.88
C GLN A 91 11.67 2.45 9.24
N ARG A 92 12.66 3.13 8.69
CA ARG A 92 12.89 4.57 8.90
C ARG A 92 11.78 5.43 8.31
N ALA A 93 11.10 4.95 7.28
CA ALA A 93 9.91 5.60 6.72
C ALA A 93 8.68 5.52 7.63
N GLY A 94 8.75 4.71 8.68
CA GLY A 94 7.63 4.50 9.59
C GLY A 94 6.69 3.38 9.17
N ALA A 95 7.03 2.61 8.14
CA ALA A 95 6.23 1.46 7.73
C ALA A 95 6.23 0.37 8.78
N ARG A 96 5.10 -0.30 8.93
CA ARG A 96 4.92 -1.45 9.80
C ARG A 96 4.74 -2.74 9.00
N TYR A 97 4.42 -2.62 7.73
CA TYR A 97 4.35 -3.74 6.79
C TYR A 97 4.81 -3.31 5.39
N VAL A 98 5.23 -4.29 4.60
CA VAL A 98 5.72 -4.07 3.23
C VAL A 98 5.10 -5.12 2.33
N VAL A 99 4.59 -4.69 1.18
CA VAL A 99 4.00 -5.58 0.18
C VAL A 99 4.85 -5.55 -1.08
N LEU A 100 5.36 -6.70 -1.50
CA LEU A 100 6.17 -6.84 -2.71
C LEU A 100 5.35 -7.51 -3.81
N THR A 101 5.47 -7.01 -5.04
CA THR A 101 4.93 -7.70 -6.22
C THR A 101 5.72 -8.99 -6.46
N THR A 102 5.12 -10.15 -6.17
CA THR A 102 5.74 -11.43 -6.45
C THR A 102 5.57 -11.83 -7.91
N LYS A 103 4.44 -11.48 -8.49
CA LYS A 103 4.12 -11.65 -9.91
C LYS A 103 3.12 -10.58 -10.32
N HIS A 104 3.45 -9.79 -11.33
CA HIS A 104 2.50 -8.85 -11.95
C HIS A 104 1.79 -9.53 -13.15
N HIS A 105 0.99 -8.78 -13.88
CA HIS A 105 0.19 -9.31 -14.99
C HIS A 105 1.00 -9.86 -16.17
N GLU A 106 2.29 -9.58 -16.20
CA GLU A 106 3.22 -10.11 -17.22
C GLU A 106 3.59 -11.58 -16.98
N GLY A 107 3.35 -12.09 -15.76
CA GLY A 107 3.60 -13.48 -15.39
C GLY A 107 4.99 -13.81 -14.89
N PHE A 108 5.94 -12.88 -14.96
CA PHE A 108 7.28 -13.08 -14.42
C PHE A 108 7.21 -13.12 -12.90
N THR A 109 7.82 -14.17 -12.29
CA THR A 109 7.80 -14.35 -10.85
C THR A 109 9.12 -13.94 -10.22
N ASN A 110 9.05 -13.21 -9.11
CA ASN A 110 10.23 -12.77 -8.34
C ASN A 110 10.73 -13.83 -7.36
N TRP A 111 10.32 -15.07 -7.57
CA TRP A 111 10.80 -16.25 -6.85
C TRP A 111 10.82 -17.43 -7.82
N GLY A 112 11.49 -18.53 -7.44
CA GLY A 112 11.60 -19.74 -8.27
C GLY A 112 10.30 -20.54 -8.31
N SER A 113 9.25 -19.98 -8.90
CA SER A 113 7.98 -20.70 -9.09
C SER A 113 8.21 -21.96 -9.93
N PRO A 114 7.81 -23.14 -9.44
CA PRO A 114 8.03 -24.39 -10.19
C PRO A 114 7.15 -24.48 -11.46
N VAL A 115 6.16 -23.62 -11.57
CA VAL A 115 5.24 -23.57 -12.72
C VAL A 115 5.48 -22.37 -13.64
N SER A 116 6.58 -21.63 -13.43
CA SER A 116 6.98 -20.50 -14.25
C SER A 116 8.40 -20.67 -14.81
N TRP A 117 8.61 -21.77 -15.52
CA TRP A 117 9.91 -22.14 -16.04
C TRP A 117 10.50 -21.07 -16.96
N ASN A 118 11.78 -20.71 -16.73
CA ASN A 118 12.51 -19.66 -17.45
C ASN A 118 11.84 -18.28 -17.44
N TRP A 119 10.81 -18.10 -16.67
CA TRP A 119 10.10 -16.81 -16.49
C TRP A 119 10.00 -16.48 -15.01
N ASN A 120 11.14 -16.60 -14.32
CA ASN A 120 11.24 -16.31 -12.89
C ASN A 120 12.66 -15.78 -12.56
N SER A 121 12.79 -15.14 -11.42
CA SER A 121 14.01 -14.43 -11.02
C SER A 121 15.17 -15.37 -10.63
N VAL A 122 14.91 -16.64 -10.42
CA VAL A 122 15.96 -17.63 -10.12
C VAL A 122 16.57 -18.17 -11.41
N ASP A 123 15.74 -18.52 -12.38
CA ASP A 123 16.19 -19.08 -13.66
C ASP A 123 16.79 -18.01 -14.59
N THR A 124 16.31 -16.79 -14.51
CA THR A 124 16.63 -15.72 -15.47
C THR A 124 16.82 -14.39 -14.74
N GLY A 125 17.64 -13.52 -15.32
CA GLY A 125 17.86 -12.17 -14.81
C GLY A 125 18.67 -12.13 -13.53
N PRO A 126 18.06 -11.88 -12.37
CA PRO A 126 18.78 -11.78 -11.11
C PRO A 126 19.49 -13.06 -10.67
N HIS A 127 18.96 -14.22 -11.04
CA HIS A 127 19.37 -15.52 -10.49
C HIS A 127 19.33 -15.53 -8.96
N ARG A 128 18.28 -14.93 -8.41
CA ARG A 128 18.06 -14.76 -6.96
C ARG A 128 16.59 -14.95 -6.64
N ASP A 129 16.32 -15.48 -5.43
CA ASP A 129 14.99 -15.49 -4.85
C ASP A 129 14.72 -14.14 -4.20
N LEU A 130 14.18 -13.20 -4.97
CA LEU A 130 13.93 -11.84 -4.50
C LEU A 130 12.88 -11.79 -3.39
N VAL A 131 11.83 -12.61 -3.53
CA VAL A 131 10.76 -12.69 -2.53
C VAL A 131 11.31 -13.17 -1.19
N GLY A 132 12.10 -14.25 -1.20
CA GLY A 132 12.69 -14.82 0.01
C GLY A 132 13.70 -13.90 0.66
N GLU A 133 14.60 -13.30 -0.13
CA GLU A 133 15.63 -12.40 0.40
C GLU A 133 15.04 -11.15 1.06
N LEU A 134 14.04 -10.54 0.44
CA LEU A 134 13.39 -9.38 1.03
C LEU A 134 12.63 -9.76 2.31
N GLY A 135 11.91 -10.87 2.28
CA GLY A 135 11.14 -11.34 3.44
C GLY A 135 12.02 -11.59 4.66
N GLU A 136 13.18 -12.22 4.47
CA GLU A 136 14.14 -12.45 5.54
C GLU A 136 14.62 -11.14 6.16
N ALA A 137 14.99 -10.17 5.32
CA ALA A 137 15.45 -8.86 5.78
C ALA A 137 14.36 -8.08 6.52
N LEU A 138 13.12 -8.13 6.03
CA LEU A 138 11.99 -7.45 6.67
C LEU A 138 11.70 -8.03 8.05
N ARG A 139 11.76 -9.35 8.19
CA ARG A 139 11.55 -10.00 9.49
C ARG A 139 12.64 -9.69 10.49
N GLU A 140 13.87 -9.60 10.07
CA GLU A 140 14.98 -9.15 10.91
C GLU A 140 14.76 -7.73 11.44
N SER A 141 14.02 -6.91 10.71
CA SER A 141 13.67 -5.53 11.09
C SER A 141 12.29 -5.42 11.75
N ASN A 142 11.67 -6.53 12.12
CA ASN A 142 10.34 -6.59 12.73
C ASN A 142 9.23 -5.97 11.90
N LEU A 143 9.36 -6.03 10.57
CA LEU A 143 8.34 -5.61 9.63
C LEU A 143 7.52 -6.80 9.18
N ARG A 144 6.19 -6.60 9.06
CA ARG A 144 5.29 -7.60 8.50
C ARG A 144 5.46 -7.68 6.99
N TYR A 145 5.33 -8.88 6.44
CA TYR A 145 5.58 -9.13 5.02
C TYR A 145 4.30 -9.51 4.28
N GLY A 146 3.96 -8.71 3.29
CA GLY A 146 2.85 -8.96 2.38
C GLY A 146 3.33 -9.32 0.99
N LEU A 147 2.56 -10.17 0.32
CA LEU A 147 2.85 -10.61 -1.04
C LEU A 147 1.71 -10.20 -1.96
N TYR A 148 2.04 -9.39 -2.97
CA TYR A 148 1.14 -9.11 -4.08
C TYR A 148 1.28 -10.23 -5.11
N HIS A 149 0.15 -10.71 -5.62
CA HIS A 149 0.14 -11.71 -6.67
C HIS A 149 -1.00 -11.43 -7.64
N SER A 150 -0.68 -11.28 -8.92
CA SER A 150 -1.69 -11.16 -9.98
C SER A 150 -2.30 -12.54 -10.27
N LEU A 151 -3.62 -12.61 -10.22
CA LEU A 151 -4.33 -13.84 -10.59
C LEU A 151 -4.19 -14.14 -12.08
N MET A 152 -4.30 -13.11 -12.93
CA MET A 152 -4.19 -13.27 -14.38
C MET A 152 -2.76 -13.06 -14.90
N GLU A 153 -2.52 -13.55 -16.13
CA GLU A 153 -1.34 -13.23 -16.92
C GLU A 153 -1.79 -12.90 -18.34
N TRP A 154 -1.51 -11.70 -18.80
CA TRP A 154 -2.00 -11.16 -20.05
C TRP A 154 -1.82 -12.07 -21.27
N PHE A 155 -0.65 -12.72 -21.37
CA PHE A 155 -0.26 -13.44 -22.59
C PHE A 155 0.03 -14.92 -22.33
N ASN A 156 -0.32 -15.45 -21.16
CA ASN A 156 -0.17 -16.88 -20.89
C ASN A 156 -1.16 -17.66 -21.77
N PRO A 157 -0.69 -18.62 -22.61
CA PRO A 157 -1.56 -19.37 -23.51
C PRO A 157 -2.71 -20.09 -22.82
N LEU A 158 -2.48 -20.59 -21.61
CA LEU A 158 -3.53 -21.29 -20.83
C LEU A 158 -4.62 -20.30 -20.41
N TYR A 159 -4.23 -19.09 -19.97
CA TYR A 159 -5.18 -18.05 -19.62
C TYR A 159 -5.99 -17.59 -20.82
N LEU A 160 -5.33 -17.36 -21.94
CA LEU A 160 -6.00 -16.94 -23.17
C LEU A 160 -6.98 -17.99 -23.66
N ALA A 161 -6.65 -19.29 -23.55
CA ALA A 161 -7.56 -20.36 -23.90
C ALA A 161 -8.79 -20.42 -22.98
N ASP A 162 -8.60 -20.25 -21.68
CA ASP A 162 -9.70 -20.18 -20.72
C ASP A 162 -10.60 -18.97 -21.00
N LYS A 163 -10.00 -17.82 -21.26
CA LYS A 163 -10.72 -16.58 -21.63
C LYS A 163 -11.53 -16.76 -22.91
N GLN A 164 -10.97 -17.42 -23.91
CA GLN A 164 -11.65 -17.70 -25.16
C GLN A 164 -12.87 -18.61 -24.98
N SER A 165 -12.86 -19.50 -23.99
CA SER A 165 -13.99 -20.34 -23.62
C SER A 165 -15.00 -19.61 -22.71
N ASP A 166 -14.87 -18.30 -22.52
CA ASP A 166 -15.63 -17.51 -21.55
C ASP A 166 -15.47 -18.04 -20.12
N PHE A 167 -14.23 -18.44 -19.80
CA PHE A 167 -13.82 -18.97 -18.48
C PHE A 167 -14.58 -20.22 -18.05
N LYS A 168 -15.01 -21.02 -19.02
CA LYS A 168 -15.63 -22.33 -18.75
C LYS A 168 -14.62 -23.40 -18.44
N THR A 169 -13.38 -23.25 -18.90
CA THR A 169 -12.26 -24.10 -18.54
C THR A 169 -11.38 -23.39 -17.51
N GLN A 170 -10.61 -24.13 -16.73
CA GLN A 170 -9.78 -23.61 -15.63
C GLN A 170 -8.33 -24.07 -15.73
N SER A 171 -7.83 -24.33 -16.94
CA SER A 171 -6.48 -24.86 -17.13
C SER A 171 -5.41 -23.94 -16.52
N PHE A 172 -5.54 -22.63 -16.72
CA PHE A 172 -4.61 -21.66 -16.18
C PHE A 172 -4.64 -21.63 -14.64
N VAL A 173 -5.83 -21.62 -14.07
CA VAL A 173 -6.02 -21.57 -12.61
C VAL A 173 -5.40 -22.80 -11.95
N LEU A 174 -5.68 -23.98 -12.49
CA LEU A 174 -5.23 -25.25 -11.91
C LEU A 174 -3.73 -25.50 -12.11
N LYS A 175 -3.15 -25.00 -13.21
CA LYS A 175 -1.74 -25.27 -13.56
C LYS A 175 -0.78 -24.15 -13.21
N LYS A 176 -1.28 -22.92 -13.04
CA LYS A 176 -0.40 -21.78 -12.84
C LYS A 176 -0.75 -20.97 -11.59
N THR A 177 -1.88 -20.27 -11.58
CA THR A 177 -2.10 -19.24 -10.57
C THR A 177 -2.37 -19.81 -9.17
N MET A 178 -3.16 -20.88 -9.05
CA MET A 178 -3.40 -21.52 -7.75
C MET A 178 -2.16 -22.20 -7.18
N PRO A 179 -1.43 -23.05 -7.94
CA PRO A 179 -0.17 -23.59 -7.45
C PRO A 179 0.80 -22.52 -6.93
N GLU A 180 0.86 -21.37 -7.60
CA GLU A 180 1.71 -20.26 -7.17
C GLU A 180 1.27 -19.64 -5.86
N LEU A 181 -0.03 -19.43 -5.67
CA LEU A 181 -0.55 -18.90 -4.41
C LEU A 181 -0.25 -19.84 -3.23
N TYR A 182 -0.49 -21.14 -3.41
CA TYR A 182 -0.17 -22.13 -2.38
C TYR A 182 1.34 -22.16 -2.08
N ASP A 183 2.17 -22.13 -3.12
CA ASP A 183 3.64 -22.14 -2.98
C ASP A 183 4.12 -20.92 -2.20
N LEU A 184 3.60 -19.74 -2.52
CA LEU A 184 3.94 -18.49 -1.81
C LEU A 184 3.62 -18.58 -0.31
N VAL A 185 2.43 -19.08 0.02
CA VAL A 185 2.00 -19.19 1.42
C VAL A 185 2.86 -20.19 2.19
N LEU A 186 3.06 -21.36 1.62
CA LEU A 186 3.81 -22.44 2.29
C LEU A 186 5.30 -22.12 2.41
N LYS A 187 5.88 -21.47 1.39
CA LYS A 187 7.31 -21.18 1.35
C LYS A 187 7.69 -19.93 2.13
N TYR A 188 6.91 -18.87 2.03
CA TYR A 188 7.27 -17.56 2.60
C TYR A 188 6.44 -17.15 3.80
N LYS A 189 5.33 -17.81 4.08
CA LYS A 189 4.48 -17.56 5.25
C LYS A 189 4.13 -16.08 5.42
N PRO A 190 3.44 -15.49 4.43
CA PRO A 190 3.14 -14.06 4.46
C PRO A 190 2.16 -13.69 5.56
N ASP A 191 2.27 -12.45 6.03
CA ASP A 191 1.29 -11.85 6.94
C ASP A 191 0.09 -11.28 6.19
N LEU A 192 0.25 -11.00 4.89
CA LEU A 192 -0.76 -10.37 4.05
C LEU A 192 -0.65 -10.88 2.62
N ILE A 193 -1.79 -11.12 1.99
CA ILE A 193 -1.86 -11.44 0.56
C ILE A 193 -2.68 -10.34 -0.12
N TRP A 194 -2.03 -9.68 -1.07
CA TRP A 194 -2.62 -8.63 -1.90
C TRP A 194 -2.90 -9.22 -3.28
N SER A 195 -4.13 -9.67 -3.51
CA SER A 195 -4.56 -10.22 -4.80
C SER A 195 -4.87 -9.09 -5.78
N ASP A 196 -4.57 -9.32 -7.06
CA ASP A 196 -4.88 -8.39 -8.13
C ASP A 196 -5.12 -9.17 -9.43
N GLY A 197 -5.51 -8.47 -10.49
CA GLY A 197 -5.75 -9.13 -11.78
C GLY A 197 -7.00 -10.01 -11.79
N ASP A 198 -7.99 -9.64 -11.01
CA ASP A 198 -9.19 -10.44 -10.74
C ASP A 198 -10.38 -10.11 -11.65
N TRP A 199 -10.37 -8.93 -12.29
CA TRP A 199 -11.57 -8.29 -12.82
C TRP A 199 -12.15 -8.90 -14.10
N GLU A 200 -11.40 -9.71 -14.83
CA GLU A 200 -11.89 -10.29 -16.09
C GLU A 200 -12.79 -11.50 -15.87
N ALA A 201 -12.67 -12.17 -14.73
CA ALA A 201 -13.38 -13.43 -14.46
C ALA A 201 -13.98 -13.44 -13.04
N PRO A 202 -15.06 -14.23 -12.81
CA PRO A 202 -15.66 -14.34 -11.48
C PRO A 202 -14.77 -15.11 -10.51
N ASP A 203 -15.05 -14.98 -9.23
CA ASP A 203 -14.32 -15.69 -8.17
C ASP A 203 -14.40 -17.22 -8.31
N SER A 204 -15.48 -17.72 -8.88
CA SER A 204 -15.63 -19.17 -9.16
C SER A 204 -14.59 -19.68 -10.16
N TYR A 205 -14.21 -18.87 -11.15
CA TYR A 205 -13.13 -19.23 -12.08
C TYR A 205 -11.80 -19.30 -11.35
N TRP A 206 -11.52 -18.30 -10.49
CA TRP A 206 -10.24 -18.20 -9.79
C TRP A 206 -10.09 -19.19 -8.64
N ASN A 207 -11.12 -19.93 -8.26
CA ASN A 207 -11.17 -20.77 -7.06
C ASN A 207 -10.86 -20.00 -5.77
N SER A 208 -11.24 -18.73 -5.72
CA SER A 208 -10.87 -17.82 -4.63
C SER A 208 -11.40 -18.27 -3.29
N THR A 209 -12.67 -18.65 -3.20
CA THR A 209 -13.27 -19.06 -1.92
C THR A 209 -12.64 -20.34 -1.39
N SER A 210 -12.30 -21.30 -2.26
CA SER A 210 -11.62 -22.53 -1.86
C SER A 210 -10.21 -22.25 -1.33
N PHE A 211 -9.47 -21.36 -2.00
CA PHE A 211 -8.16 -20.94 -1.53
C PHE A 211 -8.23 -20.24 -0.17
N LEU A 212 -9.16 -19.30 -0.02
CA LEU A 212 -9.31 -18.54 1.24
C LEU A 212 -9.77 -19.45 2.39
N ALA A 213 -10.65 -20.42 2.14
CA ALA A 213 -11.04 -21.38 3.16
C ALA A 213 -9.82 -22.20 3.64
N TRP A 214 -8.99 -22.68 2.72
CA TRP A 214 -7.74 -23.35 3.08
C TRP A 214 -6.82 -22.40 3.86
N LEU A 215 -6.67 -21.17 3.39
CA LEU A 215 -5.80 -20.16 4.02
C LEU A 215 -6.18 -19.92 5.48
N TYR A 216 -7.46 -19.82 5.75
CA TYR A 216 -7.99 -19.49 7.09
C TYR A 216 -8.09 -20.70 8.01
N ASN A 217 -8.24 -21.92 7.45
CA ASN A 217 -8.41 -23.14 8.24
C ASN A 217 -7.11 -23.89 8.47
N ASP A 218 -6.31 -24.05 7.43
CA ASP A 218 -5.27 -25.08 7.38
C ASP A 218 -3.87 -24.55 7.06
N SER A 219 -3.72 -23.29 6.65
CA SER A 219 -2.41 -22.76 6.30
C SER A 219 -1.56 -22.47 7.53
N PRO A 220 -0.22 -22.41 7.36
CA PRO A 220 0.66 -22.08 8.47
C PRO A 220 0.49 -20.65 8.99
N VAL A 221 -0.25 -19.79 8.26
CA VAL A 221 -0.49 -18.37 8.63
C VAL A 221 -1.94 -18.09 8.99
N LYS A 222 -2.73 -19.11 9.24
CA LYS A 222 -4.18 -19.02 9.46
C LYS A 222 -4.62 -18.03 10.54
N ASP A 223 -3.78 -17.81 11.56
CA ASP A 223 -4.14 -16.95 12.69
C ASP A 223 -3.79 -15.47 12.46
N THR A 224 -2.89 -15.17 11.53
CA THR A 224 -2.33 -13.83 11.37
C THR A 224 -2.57 -13.21 10.00
N VAL A 225 -2.79 -14.02 8.96
CA VAL A 225 -2.88 -13.54 7.60
C VAL A 225 -4.09 -12.62 7.40
N VAL A 226 -3.89 -11.53 6.68
CA VAL A 226 -4.95 -10.67 6.18
C VAL A 226 -4.92 -10.69 4.65
N VAL A 227 -6.09 -10.53 4.04
CA VAL A 227 -6.21 -10.45 2.58
C VAL A 227 -7.04 -9.23 2.20
N ASN A 228 -6.85 -8.74 0.97
CA ASN A 228 -7.66 -7.67 0.40
C ASN A 228 -8.99 -8.22 -0.20
N ASP A 229 -9.59 -7.43 -1.09
CA ASP A 229 -10.92 -7.72 -1.66
C ASP A 229 -10.90 -8.03 -3.16
N ARG A 230 -9.73 -8.25 -3.78
CA ARG A 230 -9.59 -8.47 -5.22
C ARG A 230 -9.50 -9.96 -5.55
N TRP A 231 -10.64 -10.66 -5.49
CA TRP A 231 -10.69 -12.12 -5.65
C TRP A 231 -11.57 -12.59 -6.81
N GLY A 232 -12.11 -11.67 -7.58
CA GLY A 232 -12.94 -11.95 -8.75
C GLY A 232 -13.80 -10.76 -9.13
N ARG A 233 -14.34 -10.79 -10.33
CA ARG A 233 -15.24 -9.74 -10.81
C ARG A 233 -16.40 -9.58 -9.84
N GLY A 234 -16.62 -8.37 -9.38
CA GLY A 234 -17.70 -8.03 -8.44
C GLY A 234 -17.38 -8.23 -6.97
N CYS A 235 -16.16 -8.67 -6.59
CA CYS A 235 -15.77 -8.86 -5.20
C CYS A 235 -15.26 -7.57 -4.53
N SER A 236 -14.64 -6.65 -5.26
CA SER A 236 -14.13 -5.40 -4.72
C SER A 236 -15.18 -4.61 -3.97
N CYS A 237 -14.86 -4.13 -2.77
CA CYS A 237 -15.76 -3.43 -1.86
C CYS A 237 -16.93 -4.28 -1.35
N ARG A 238 -16.90 -5.59 -1.51
CA ARG A 238 -17.99 -6.50 -1.13
C ARG A 238 -17.55 -7.71 -0.32
N HIS A 239 -16.42 -8.31 -0.70
CA HIS A 239 -15.95 -9.57 -0.12
C HIS A 239 -14.43 -9.55 0.06
N GLY A 240 -13.97 -10.21 1.11
CA GLY A 240 -12.55 -10.32 1.43
C GLY A 240 -12.26 -9.88 2.86
N GLY A 241 -11.01 -9.57 3.14
CA GLY A 241 -10.59 -9.08 4.44
C GLY A 241 -10.74 -7.57 4.56
N PHE A 242 -9.69 -6.82 4.25
CA PHE A 242 -9.79 -5.36 4.13
C PHE A 242 -10.15 -4.97 2.69
N TYR A 243 -10.75 -3.79 2.50
CA TYR A 243 -11.18 -3.35 1.17
C TYR A 243 -10.20 -2.32 0.59
N ASN A 244 -9.77 -2.55 -0.65
CA ASN A 244 -9.12 -1.52 -1.46
C ASN A 244 -10.13 -0.74 -2.30
N CYS A 245 -11.22 -1.38 -2.71
CA CYS A 245 -12.25 -0.90 -3.63
C CYS A 245 -11.68 -0.58 -5.02
N ALA A 246 -10.84 0.43 -5.11
CA ALA A 246 -10.11 0.82 -6.33
C ALA A 246 -8.75 1.38 -5.94
N ASP A 247 -7.87 1.53 -6.92
CA ASP A 247 -6.59 2.20 -6.71
C ASP A 247 -6.83 3.66 -6.31
N LYS A 248 -6.07 4.14 -5.31
CA LYS A 248 -6.16 5.52 -4.80
C LYS A 248 -7.57 5.90 -4.34
N TYR A 249 -8.32 4.92 -3.83
CA TYR A 249 -9.69 5.12 -3.37
C TYR A 249 -9.75 6.07 -2.18
N ARG A 250 -10.62 7.08 -2.28
CA ARG A 250 -10.86 8.08 -1.22
C ARG A 250 -12.34 8.12 -0.87
N PRO A 251 -12.77 7.46 0.20
CA PRO A 251 -14.16 7.58 0.64
C PRO A 251 -14.46 9.00 1.14
N GLY A 252 -15.63 9.49 0.85
CA GLY A 252 -16.06 10.81 1.31
C GLY A 252 -16.50 10.84 2.76
N THR A 253 -16.85 9.68 3.33
CA THR A 253 -17.30 9.51 4.70
C THR A 253 -16.67 8.27 5.30
N LEU A 254 -16.77 8.11 6.63
CA LEU A 254 -16.23 6.94 7.33
C LEU A 254 -16.88 5.65 6.82
N PRO A 255 -16.10 4.73 6.21
CA PRO A 255 -16.63 3.43 5.80
C PRO A 255 -16.99 2.54 7.00
N ASP A 256 -17.95 1.64 6.77
CA ASP A 256 -18.37 0.66 7.79
C ASP A 256 -17.39 -0.52 7.91
N HIS A 257 -16.46 -0.65 6.98
CA HIS A 257 -15.55 -1.79 6.87
C HIS A 257 -14.12 -1.31 6.81
N LYS A 258 -13.18 -2.11 7.39
CA LYS A 258 -11.74 -1.80 7.29
C LYS A 258 -11.31 -1.74 5.83
N TRP A 259 -10.55 -0.74 5.51
CA TRP A 259 -10.07 -0.47 4.15
C TRP A 259 -8.62 -0.02 4.13
N GLU A 260 -8.05 -0.01 2.95
CA GLU A 260 -6.68 0.43 2.71
C GLU A 260 -6.66 1.32 1.48
N MET A 261 -5.97 2.44 1.56
CA MET A 261 -5.70 3.30 0.43
C MET A 261 -4.31 2.97 -0.11
N CYS A 262 -4.22 2.45 -1.34
CA CYS A 262 -2.94 2.29 -2.00
C CYS A 262 -2.66 3.49 -2.91
N SER A 263 -1.48 4.05 -2.78
CA SER A 263 -1.05 5.25 -3.50
C SER A 263 0.39 5.07 -3.99
N SER A 264 0.83 5.86 -4.95
CA SER A 264 2.18 5.77 -5.49
C SER A 264 2.89 7.13 -5.48
N LEU A 265 4.17 7.13 -5.12
CA LEU A 265 4.99 8.33 -5.15
C LEU A 265 5.11 8.89 -6.56
N ASP A 266 5.29 8.04 -7.57
CA ASP A 266 5.10 8.46 -8.97
C ASP A 266 3.59 8.51 -9.22
N ARG A 267 3.05 9.70 -9.47
CA ARG A 267 1.61 9.88 -9.65
C ARG A 267 1.06 9.18 -10.88
N LEU A 268 1.92 8.80 -11.83
CA LEU A 268 1.53 8.24 -13.12
C LEU A 268 1.86 6.75 -13.29
N SER A 269 2.56 6.14 -12.33
CA SER A 269 2.99 4.76 -12.46
C SER A 269 3.23 4.10 -11.11
N TRP A 270 3.00 2.79 -11.03
CA TRP A 270 3.39 1.96 -9.90
C TRP A 270 4.82 1.45 -10.09
N GLY A 271 5.16 0.99 -11.30
CA GLY A 271 6.52 0.60 -11.67
C GLY A 271 7.41 1.81 -11.94
N TYR A 272 8.72 1.61 -11.87
CA TYR A 272 9.70 2.65 -12.11
C TYR A 272 9.65 3.20 -13.54
N ARG A 273 9.76 4.52 -13.68
CA ARG A 273 9.89 5.24 -14.96
C ARG A 273 11.15 6.11 -14.94
N SER A 274 12.03 5.89 -15.91
CA SER A 274 13.23 6.73 -16.06
C SER A 274 12.94 8.15 -16.53
N ASN A 275 11.78 8.36 -17.19
CA ASN A 275 11.36 9.66 -17.69
C ASN A 275 10.44 10.43 -16.74
N MET A 276 10.36 10.02 -15.49
CA MET A 276 9.59 10.68 -14.44
C MET A 276 10.17 12.06 -14.13
N SER A 277 9.31 13.10 -14.15
CA SER A 277 9.72 14.44 -13.74
C SER A 277 9.44 14.65 -12.23
N LEU A 278 10.13 15.63 -11.64
CA LEU A 278 9.92 15.97 -10.23
C LEU A 278 8.47 16.39 -9.94
N ALA A 279 7.83 17.08 -10.88
CA ALA A 279 6.43 17.50 -10.75
C ALA A 279 5.44 16.32 -10.70
N GLU A 280 5.84 15.16 -11.21
CA GLU A 280 5.02 13.95 -11.22
C GLU A 280 5.20 13.11 -9.94
N VAL A 281 6.16 13.46 -9.09
CA VAL A 281 6.38 12.80 -7.81
C VAL A 281 5.60 13.54 -6.72
N MET A 282 4.88 12.79 -5.88
CA MET A 282 4.18 13.38 -4.74
C MET A 282 5.16 14.13 -3.85
N ASP A 283 4.78 15.35 -3.44
CA ASP A 283 5.55 16.09 -2.45
C ASP A 283 5.22 15.61 -1.03
N GLU A 284 6.00 16.07 -0.06
CA GLU A 284 5.82 15.69 1.34
C GLU A 284 4.41 16.06 1.86
N MET A 285 3.94 17.26 1.54
CA MET A 285 2.62 17.71 1.98
C MET A 285 1.50 16.81 1.47
N SER A 286 1.56 16.39 0.19
CA SER A 286 0.57 15.50 -0.39
C SER A 286 0.59 14.11 0.26
N VAL A 287 1.76 13.58 0.59
CA VAL A 287 1.89 12.29 1.30
C VAL A 287 1.26 12.37 2.68
N ILE A 288 1.57 13.41 3.45
CA ILE A 288 1.03 13.59 4.79
C ILE A 288 -0.49 13.80 4.76
N GLU A 289 -0.98 14.59 3.82
CA GLU A 289 -2.41 14.81 3.62
C GLU A 289 -3.15 13.49 3.34
N GLU A 290 -2.64 12.68 2.41
CA GLU A 290 -3.24 11.36 2.12
C GLU A 290 -3.23 10.45 3.34
N LEU A 291 -2.10 10.39 4.07
CA LEU A 291 -1.98 9.59 5.28
C LEU A 291 -3.02 10.01 6.33
N VAL A 292 -3.10 11.30 6.62
CA VAL A 292 -3.98 11.84 7.66
C VAL A 292 -5.45 11.58 7.32
N GLN A 293 -5.87 11.88 6.10
CA GLN A 293 -7.24 11.64 5.66
C GLN A 293 -7.59 10.14 5.71
N THR A 294 -6.68 9.30 5.25
CA THR A 294 -6.88 7.84 5.23
C THR A 294 -7.08 7.29 6.65
N VAL A 295 -6.18 7.63 7.56
CA VAL A 295 -6.22 7.10 8.94
C VAL A 295 -7.42 7.67 9.71
N SER A 296 -7.73 8.94 9.53
CA SER A 296 -8.90 9.58 10.17
C SER A 296 -10.21 8.92 9.75
N LEU A 297 -10.27 8.40 8.53
CA LEU A 297 -11.42 7.66 7.98
C LEU A 297 -11.30 6.14 8.19
N GLY A 298 -10.44 5.69 9.09
CA GLY A 298 -10.34 4.29 9.50
C GLY A 298 -9.56 3.38 8.57
N GLY A 299 -8.80 3.92 7.62
CA GLY A 299 -8.02 3.14 6.66
C GLY A 299 -6.56 2.98 7.02
N ASN A 300 -5.91 2.03 6.36
CA ASN A 300 -4.45 1.93 6.30
C ASN A 300 -3.93 2.64 5.05
N TYR A 301 -2.74 3.18 5.15
CA TYR A 301 -2.07 3.86 4.04
C TYR A 301 -0.91 3.02 3.52
N LEU A 302 -0.98 2.62 2.25
CA LEU A 302 0.03 1.81 1.57
C LEU A 302 0.65 2.65 0.44
N LEU A 303 1.90 3.09 0.65
CA LEU A 303 2.59 4.00 -0.26
C LEU A 303 3.62 3.25 -1.10
N ASN A 304 3.50 3.35 -2.42
CA ASN A 304 4.29 2.58 -3.37
C ASN A 304 5.56 3.30 -3.81
N VAL A 305 6.61 2.51 -3.97
CA VAL A 305 7.82 2.85 -4.71
C VAL A 305 8.06 1.81 -5.81
N GLY A 306 8.64 2.24 -6.94
CA GLY A 306 9.06 1.36 -8.01
C GLY A 306 10.60 1.37 -8.12
N PRO A 307 11.29 0.32 -7.67
CA PRO A 307 12.74 0.23 -7.82
C PRO A 307 13.18 0.05 -9.27
N THR A 308 14.42 0.43 -9.55
CA THR A 308 15.04 0.23 -10.87
C THR A 308 15.33 -1.26 -11.12
N LYS A 309 15.65 -1.60 -12.36
CA LYS A 309 16.03 -2.98 -12.74
C LYS A 309 17.27 -3.49 -11.97
N GLU A 310 18.11 -2.59 -11.49
CA GLU A 310 19.27 -2.93 -10.68
C GLU A 310 18.94 -3.15 -9.20
N GLY A 311 17.74 -2.79 -8.76
CA GLY A 311 17.32 -2.90 -7.36
C GLY A 311 17.58 -1.65 -6.54
N VAL A 312 17.64 -0.49 -7.18
CA VAL A 312 17.86 0.81 -6.53
C VAL A 312 16.52 1.52 -6.35
N ILE A 313 16.25 1.94 -5.13
CA ILE A 313 15.18 2.90 -4.85
C ILE A 313 15.81 4.28 -5.03
N VAL A 314 15.39 5.00 -6.07
CA VAL A 314 16.04 6.27 -6.46
C VAL A 314 15.98 7.31 -5.35
N PRO A 315 16.96 8.24 -5.29
CA PRO A 315 17.08 9.20 -4.19
C PRO A 315 15.81 10.00 -3.89
N ILE A 316 15.03 10.41 -4.91
CA ILE A 316 13.81 11.16 -4.67
C ILE A 316 12.75 10.33 -3.92
N PHE A 317 12.65 9.04 -4.21
CA PHE A 317 11.75 8.15 -3.47
C PHE A 317 12.24 7.93 -2.05
N GLN A 318 13.56 7.75 -1.86
CA GLN A 318 14.14 7.62 -0.52
C GLN A 318 13.86 8.87 0.31
N GLU A 319 14.04 10.05 -0.27
CA GLU A 319 13.80 11.33 0.41
C GLU A 319 12.36 11.45 0.86
N ARG A 320 11.38 11.12 0.01
CA ARG A 320 9.96 11.15 0.36
C ARG A 320 9.60 10.15 1.47
N LEU A 321 10.16 8.95 1.42
CA LEU A 321 9.95 7.96 2.49
C LEU A 321 10.55 8.42 3.81
N LEU A 322 11.75 8.99 3.79
CA LEU A 322 12.39 9.50 5.00
C LEU A 322 11.67 10.72 5.57
N ALA A 323 11.10 11.57 4.70
CA ALA A 323 10.27 12.68 5.13
C ALA A 323 9.00 12.20 5.85
N LEU A 324 8.36 11.17 5.32
CA LEU A 324 7.23 10.51 6.00
C LEU A 324 7.66 9.98 7.38
N GLY A 325 8.81 9.32 7.45
CA GLY A 325 9.35 8.79 8.70
C GLY A 325 9.63 9.88 9.73
N ARG A 326 10.22 10.99 9.33
CA ARG A 326 10.46 12.14 10.23
C ARG A 326 9.15 12.69 10.79
N TRP A 327 8.13 12.81 9.95
CA TRP A 327 6.81 13.27 10.40
C TRP A 327 6.21 12.29 11.41
N LEU A 328 6.30 10.98 11.14
CA LEU A 328 5.78 9.94 12.03
C LEU A 328 6.59 9.81 13.33
N ASP A 329 7.89 10.08 13.31
CA ASP A 329 8.70 10.11 14.53
C ASP A 329 8.15 11.13 15.54
N THR A 330 7.67 12.28 15.05
CA THR A 330 7.07 13.32 15.89
C THR A 330 5.59 13.04 16.18
N ASN A 331 4.83 12.62 15.18
CA ASN A 331 3.37 12.62 15.22
C ASN A 331 2.74 11.23 15.21
N GLY A 332 3.54 10.17 15.21
CA GLY A 332 3.05 8.79 15.09
C GLY A 332 2.09 8.37 16.18
N GLU A 333 2.13 8.99 17.35
CA GLU A 333 1.18 8.72 18.44
C GLU A 333 -0.27 8.93 17.97
N ALA A 334 -0.51 9.89 17.09
CA ALA A 334 -1.84 10.16 16.54
C ALA A 334 -2.25 9.19 15.43
N ILE A 335 -1.33 8.40 14.91
CA ILE A 335 -1.53 7.54 13.74
C ILE A 335 -1.58 6.07 14.14
N TYR A 336 -0.47 5.51 14.66
CA TYR A 336 -0.39 4.09 14.98
C TYR A 336 -1.38 3.72 16.08
N GLU A 337 -2.06 2.59 15.89
CA GLU A 337 -3.03 2.05 16.86
C GLU A 337 -4.20 2.99 17.17
N SER A 338 -4.38 4.03 16.36
CA SER A 338 -5.49 4.98 16.54
C SER A 338 -6.81 4.41 16.01
N GLN A 339 -7.90 5.03 16.44
CA GLN A 339 -9.24 4.74 15.97
C GLN A 339 -9.89 6.02 15.44
N PRO A 340 -10.87 5.91 14.55
CA PRO A 340 -11.67 7.08 14.17
C PRO A 340 -12.35 7.66 15.40
N TRP A 341 -12.31 8.98 15.49
CA TRP A 341 -13.09 9.69 16.50
C TRP A 341 -14.54 9.88 16.04
N ARG A 342 -15.44 10.34 16.91
CA ARG A 342 -16.84 10.59 16.55
C ARG A 342 -17.01 11.60 15.39
N VAL A 343 -16.04 12.48 15.21
CA VAL A 343 -15.93 13.41 14.08
C VAL A 343 -14.59 13.16 13.40
N GLN A 344 -14.56 12.98 12.08
CA GLN A 344 -13.34 12.68 11.36
C GLN A 344 -12.68 13.93 10.80
N MET A 345 -13.46 14.89 10.34
CA MET A 345 -12.97 16.16 9.79
C MET A 345 -13.71 17.31 10.47
N GLU A 346 -12.98 18.40 10.74
CA GLU A 346 -13.56 19.63 11.24
C GLU A 346 -14.58 20.17 10.22
N ASN A 347 -15.76 20.59 10.68
CA ASN A 347 -16.83 21.04 9.78
C ASN A 347 -16.65 22.47 9.27
N THR A 348 -15.73 23.24 9.87
CA THR A 348 -15.46 24.62 9.49
C THR A 348 -14.27 24.77 8.53
N THR A 349 -13.50 23.70 8.33
CA THR A 349 -12.33 23.69 7.46
C THR A 349 -12.03 22.25 7.03
N ASP A 350 -11.45 22.08 5.85
CA ASP A 350 -10.98 20.79 5.33
C ASP A 350 -9.51 20.50 5.70
N THR A 351 -8.89 21.33 6.53
CA THR A 351 -7.48 21.17 6.89
C THR A 351 -7.23 20.58 8.26
N VAL A 352 -8.28 20.26 9.02
CA VAL A 352 -8.18 19.65 10.35
C VAL A 352 -8.90 18.31 10.37
N TRP A 353 -8.18 17.27 10.80
CA TRP A 353 -8.65 15.90 10.87
C TRP A 353 -8.44 15.33 12.28
N TYR A 354 -9.29 14.39 12.68
CA TYR A 354 -9.26 13.83 14.03
C TYR A 354 -8.95 12.33 14.01
N THR A 355 -8.22 11.89 15.01
CA THR A 355 -8.09 10.48 15.42
C THR A 355 -8.25 10.39 16.93
N SER A 356 -8.33 9.18 17.46
CA SER A 356 -8.48 8.98 18.90
C SER A 356 -7.80 7.70 19.39
N LYS A 357 -7.47 7.68 20.69
CA LYS A 357 -7.02 6.49 21.41
C LYS A 357 -7.70 6.50 22.79
N GLY A 358 -8.69 5.61 22.99
CA GLY A 358 -9.49 5.65 24.20
C GLY A 358 -10.10 7.04 24.38
N PRO A 359 -9.90 7.70 25.55
CA PRO A 359 -10.44 9.04 25.79
C PRO A 359 -9.61 10.18 25.18
N VAL A 360 -8.43 9.89 24.64
CA VAL A 360 -7.53 10.90 24.07
C VAL A 360 -7.91 11.17 22.62
N VAL A 361 -8.01 12.45 22.26
CA VAL A 361 -8.33 12.91 20.91
C VAL A 361 -7.11 13.63 20.34
N PHE A 362 -6.83 13.37 19.08
CA PHE A 362 -5.77 14.06 18.33
C PHE A 362 -6.41 14.89 17.24
N ALA A 363 -6.08 16.18 17.18
CA ALA A 363 -6.46 17.06 16.08
C ALA A 363 -5.23 17.33 15.22
N ILE A 364 -5.29 16.88 13.98
CA ILE A 364 -4.20 16.99 13.02
C ILE A 364 -4.53 18.13 12.09
N PHE A 365 -3.73 19.20 12.12
CA PHE A 365 -3.94 20.36 11.27
C PHE A 365 -2.84 20.48 10.23
N LEU A 366 -3.26 20.55 8.97
CA LEU A 366 -2.38 20.52 7.80
C LEU A 366 -1.83 21.90 7.43
N LEU A 367 -2.44 22.96 7.94
CA LEU A 367 -1.99 24.33 7.75
C LEU A 367 -1.84 25.00 9.12
N TRP A 368 -0.71 25.69 9.31
CA TRP A 368 -0.52 26.50 10.51
C TRP A 368 -1.39 27.75 10.41
N PRO A 369 -2.24 28.03 11.41
CA PRO A 369 -3.08 29.23 11.38
C PRO A 369 -2.25 30.52 11.30
N LEU A 370 -2.70 31.49 10.51
CA LEU A 370 -1.98 32.76 10.30
C LEU A 370 -1.81 33.55 11.59
N ASP A 371 -2.79 33.50 12.48
CA ASP A 371 -2.77 34.17 13.77
C ASP A 371 -2.23 33.32 14.91
N SER A 372 -1.74 32.11 14.60
CA SER A 372 -1.27 31.10 15.57
C SER A 372 -2.33 30.70 16.60
N VAL A 373 -3.60 30.81 16.25
CA VAL A 373 -4.72 30.33 17.06
C VAL A 373 -5.47 29.24 16.32
N LEU A 374 -5.50 28.05 16.89
CA LEU A 374 -6.22 26.90 16.31
C LEU A 374 -7.64 26.87 16.85
N HIS A 375 -8.60 26.97 15.96
CA HIS A 375 -10.03 26.88 16.30
C HIS A 375 -10.55 25.49 16.00
N LEU A 376 -10.99 24.78 17.03
CA LEU A 376 -11.61 23.45 16.91
C LEU A 376 -13.05 23.53 17.38
N SER A 377 -14.01 23.31 16.49
CA SER A 377 -15.43 23.43 16.82
C SER A 377 -16.04 22.15 17.40
N SER A 378 -15.41 21.01 17.15
CA SER A 378 -15.96 19.69 17.49
C SER A 378 -15.66 19.22 18.91
N PRO A 379 -14.42 19.39 19.46
CA PRO A 379 -14.14 18.98 20.83
C PRO A 379 -14.89 19.83 21.84
N ILE A 380 -15.45 19.17 22.86
CA ILE A 380 -16.12 19.84 23.98
C ILE A 380 -15.20 19.77 25.17
N PRO A 381 -14.56 20.90 25.58
CA PRO A 381 -13.62 20.89 26.69
C PRO A 381 -14.32 20.86 28.05
N SER A 382 -13.57 20.48 29.06
CA SER A 382 -13.96 20.51 30.48
C SER A 382 -12.91 21.30 31.26
N PRO A 383 -13.15 21.62 32.56
CA PRO A 383 -12.13 22.31 33.36
C PRO A 383 -10.81 21.56 33.49
N GLY A 384 -10.83 20.23 33.36
CA GLY A 384 -9.64 19.38 33.43
C GLY A 384 -8.95 19.11 32.08
N THR A 385 -9.38 19.76 31.01
CA THR A 385 -8.80 19.56 29.67
C THR A 385 -7.34 20.01 29.66
N GLN A 386 -6.48 19.13 29.09
CA GLN A 386 -5.08 19.45 28.84
C GLN A 386 -4.81 19.36 27.34
N VAL A 387 -4.06 20.33 26.82
CA VAL A 387 -3.70 20.43 25.42
C VAL A 387 -2.19 20.46 25.29
N THR A 388 -1.64 19.58 24.46
CA THR A 388 -0.22 19.57 24.13
C THR A 388 -0.03 19.51 22.62
N LEU A 389 1.07 20.08 22.14
CA LEU A 389 1.48 19.98 20.73
C LEU A 389 2.56 18.89 20.65
N LEU A 390 2.34 17.86 19.83
CA LEU A 390 3.33 16.79 19.67
C LEU A 390 4.65 17.37 19.15
N GLY A 391 5.76 16.99 19.76
CA GLY A 391 7.10 17.52 19.43
C GLY A 391 7.45 18.83 20.11
N PHE A 392 6.60 19.34 20.98
CA PHE A 392 6.83 20.58 21.74
C PHE A 392 6.66 20.31 23.23
N ASP A 393 7.56 20.81 24.03
CA ASP A 393 7.54 20.61 25.49
C ASP A 393 6.57 21.60 26.15
N GLY A 394 5.75 21.08 27.06
CA GLY A 394 4.81 21.87 27.85
C GLY A 394 3.38 21.86 27.31
N THR A 395 2.48 22.38 28.11
CA THR A 395 1.06 22.47 27.80
C THR A 395 0.76 23.77 27.06
N LEU A 396 -0.31 23.77 26.26
CA LEU A 396 -0.78 24.94 25.54
C LEU A 396 -1.96 25.59 26.28
N GLU A 397 -2.04 26.90 26.19
CA GLU A 397 -3.21 27.65 26.67
C GLU A 397 -4.38 27.47 25.71
N TRP A 398 -5.58 27.34 26.27
CA TRP A 398 -6.80 27.20 25.51
C TRP A 398 -7.97 27.91 26.20
N GLN A 399 -8.98 28.23 25.40
CA GLN A 399 -10.20 28.87 25.89
C GLN A 399 -11.42 28.09 25.40
N ASN A 400 -12.38 27.89 26.30
CA ASN A 400 -13.67 27.33 25.94
C ASN A 400 -14.48 28.39 25.17
N GLN A 401 -15.11 27.98 24.08
CA GLN A 401 -16.13 28.76 23.40
C GLN A 401 -17.47 28.03 23.51
N PRO A 402 -18.33 28.37 24.46
CA PRO A 402 -19.57 27.65 24.69
C PRO A 402 -20.39 27.45 23.41
N GLY A 403 -20.70 26.18 23.09
CA GLY A 403 -21.43 25.82 21.87
C GLY A 403 -20.64 25.93 20.57
N LYS A 404 -19.34 26.32 20.62
CA LYS A 404 -18.50 26.51 19.44
C LYS A 404 -17.13 25.83 19.54
N GLY A 405 -16.94 24.93 20.54
CA GLY A 405 -15.70 24.22 20.73
C GLY A 405 -14.66 24.99 21.54
N MET A 406 -13.44 25.07 21.04
CA MET A 406 -12.33 25.65 21.77
C MET A 406 -11.34 26.39 20.87
N LEU A 407 -10.64 27.35 21.45
CA LEU A 407 -9.50 28.05 20.83
C LEU A 407 -8.22 27.61 21.53
N ILE A 408 -7.21 27.26 20.76
CA ILE A 408 -5.90 26.86 21.28
C ILE A 408 -4.86 27.84 20.80
N THR A 409 -4.12 28.44 21.75
CA THR A 409 -3.01 29.33 21.43
C THR A 409 -1.77 28.48 21.15
N LEU A 410 -1.32 28.50 19.89
CA LEU A 410 -0.16 27.75 19.48
C LEU A 410 1.13 28.49 19.90
N PRO A 411 2.21 27.76 20.17
CA PRO A 411 3.46 28.36 20.59
C PRO A 411 4.12 29.14 19.46
N TYR A 412 4.94 30.12 19.82
CA TYR A 412 5.78 30.82 18.87
C TYR A 412 6.86 29.85 18.39
N MET A 413 6.72 29.39 17.15
CA MET A 413 7.72 28.51 16.57
C MET A 413 8.80 29.37 15.91
N LEU A 414 10.04 29.19 16.36
CA LEU A 414 11.17 29.74 15.62
C LEU A 414 11.15 29.18 14.20
N PRO A 415 11.56 29.94 13.18
CA PRO A 415 11.68 29.40 11.84
C PRO A 415 12.45 28.11 11.87
N SER A 416 11.78 27.00 11.60
CA SER A 416 12.40 25.68 11.61
C SER A 416 13.49 25.64 10.55
N PRO A 417 14.62 24.95 10.83
CA PRO A 417 15.50 24.60 9.72
C PRO A 417 14.70 23.83 8.67
N LEU A 418 14.91 24.17 7.42
CA LEU A 418 14.24 23.53 6.29
C LEU A 418 14.51 22.01 6.24
N PRO A 419 13.54 21.18 5.81
CA PRO A 419 12.23 21.59 5.28
C PRO A 419 11.20 21.90 6.37
N PRO A 420 10.23 22.77 6.08
CA PRO A 420 9.15 23.03 7.01
C PRO A 420 8.30 21.79 7.21
N GLN A 421 7.77 21.62 8.40
CA GLN A 421 6.90 20.49 8.71
C GLN A 421 5.57 20.61 7.97
N SER A 422 5.08 19.50 7.42
CA SER A 422 3.82 19.41 6.68
C SER A 422 2.73 18.81 7.56
N GLY A 423 2.20 19.60 8.47
CA GLY A 423 1.16 19.17 9.40
C GLY A 423 1.67 19.00 10.82
N TRP A 424 0.77 19.21 11.75
CA TRP A 424 1.03 19.24 13.19
C TRP A 424 -0.12 18.58 13.92
N VAL A 425 0.12 18.15 15.15
CA VAL A 425 -0.89 17.45 15.95
C VAL A 425 -0.98 18.08 17.32
N VAL A 426 -2.18 18.47 17.73
CA VAL A 426 -2.48 18.74 19.14
C VAL A 426 -3.15 17.52 19.77
N LYS A 427 -2.69 17.16 20.94
CA LYS A 427 -3.22 16.07 21.75
C LYS A 427 -4.16 16.66 22.80
N LEU A 428 -5.40 16.20 22.81
CA LEU A 428 -6.46 16.69 23.68
C LEU A 428 -6.83 15.62 24.71
N GLU A 429 -6.64 15.93 25.97
CA GLU A 429 -7.02 15.05 27.08
C GLU A 429 -8.15 15.72 27.86
N GLY A 430 -9.19 14.96 28.24
CA GLY A 430 -10.33 15.48 28.99
C GLY A 430 -11.35 16.26 28.13
N VAL A 431 -11.52 15.86 26.87
CA VAL A 431 -12.53 16.41 25.98
C VAL A 431 -13.55 15.34 25.63
N LYS A 432 -14.75 15.79 25.17
CA LYS A 432 -15.80 14.92 24.63
C LYS A 432 -16.03 15.20 23.16
#